data_b47fc9a6b2307634c3e7fba6f8342afd
#
_entry.id   b47fc9a6b2307634c3e7fba6f8342afd
#
_cell.length_a   1.000
_cell.length_b   1.000
_cell.length_c   1.000
_cell.angle_alpha   90.00
_cell.angle_beta   90.00
_cell.angle_gamma   90.00
#
_symmetry.space_group_name_H-M   'P 1'
#
loop_
_entity.id
_entity.type
_entity.pdbx_description
1 polymer ?
#
loop_
_entity_poly.entity_id
_entity_poly.type
_entity_poly.pdbx_seq_one_letter_code
_entity_poly.pdbx_strand_id
1 'polypeptide(L)'
;QMCIRDRNNKSGQARELLKADIEKIIDKIPNNNEDFRNIRDRALILIGFYSFCRRSELLGMKYEHLNFEEDGVQVLIPFSKTDQKGEGRMIYLPKTNNDYCPVKALKDWLEVALIDQGPLFYKINKANNIEKYILNNKNQKISLTDTSFVLILKKRAREANLDNCDKISGHSLRIGSITQARMNGVPTHEIMAQSGHKTTQMIDRYTKLSNIKETSAAKKI
;
A
#
# COMPACT_ATOMS: atom_id res chain seq x y z
N GLN A 1 18.64 22.82 38.78
CA GLN A 1 19.25 22.31 37.52
C GLN A 1 18.19 21.61 36.72
N MET A 2 17.68 22.29 35.71
CA MET A 2 16.61 21.80 34.85
C MET A 2 17.25 21.08 33.65
N CYS A 3 17.09 19.75 33.57
CA CYS A 3 17.56 18.90 32.47
C CYS A 3 16.95 19.40 31.19
N ILE A 4 17.74 19.92 30.28
CA ILE A 4 17.38 20.19 28.88
C ILE A 4 17.21 18.80 28.22
N ARG A 5 15.98 18.33 28.15
CA ARG A 5 15.65 17.16 27.35
C ARG A 5 15.89 17.49 25.88
N ASP A 6 16.85 16.78 25.33
CA ASP A 6 17.25 16.79 23.94
C ASP A 6 16.03 16.72 22.99
N ARG A 7 15.64 17.87 22.41
CA ARG A 7 14.54 17.96 21.42
C ARG A 7 14.96 17.52 20.02
N ASN A 8 16.05 16.81 19.88
CA ASN A 8 16.57 16.31 18.61
C ASN A 8 16.18 14.86 18.28
N ASN A 9 15.26 14.27 19.03
CA ASN A 9 14.59 13.06 18.57
C ASN A 9 13.51 13.48 17.57
N LYS A 10 13.86 13.63 16.30
CA LYS A 10 12.92 13.57 15.19
C LYS A 10 12.26 12.21 15.27
N SER A 11 11.12 12.14 15.94
CA SER A 11 10.26 10.97 16.04
C SER A 11 10.13 10.34 14.66
N GLY A 12 10.57 9.11 14.54
CA GLY A 12 10.92 8.39 13.35
C GLY A 12 9.99 8.59 12.18
N GLN A 13 10.50 9.23 11.15
CA GLN A 13 9.85 9.22 9.85
C GLN A 13 9.73 7.77 9.40
N ALA A 14 8.51 7.39 8.97
CA ALA A 14 8.26 6.06 8.46
C ALA A 14 9.21 5.76 7.28
N ARG A 15 9.82 4.56 7.27
CA ARG A 15 10.63 4.10 6.15
C ARG A 15 9.75 3.99 4.91
N GLU A 16 10.14 4.64 3.83
CA GLU A 16 9.53 4.45 2.51
C GLU A 16 9.91 3.06 1.96
N LEU A 17 8.98 2.45 1.23
CA LEU A 17 9.22 1.20 0.48
C LEU A 17 9.16 1.54 -1.01
N LEU A 18 10.32 1.70 -1.64
CA LEU A 18 10.45 2.02 -3.06
C LEU A 18 10.18 0.77 -3.92
N LYS A 19 10.04 0.96 -5.24
CA LYS A 19 9.79 -0.13 -6.19
C LYS A 19 10.78 -1.28 -6.02
N ALA A 20 12.07 -1.00 -5.91
CA ALA A 20 13.10 -2.02 -5.70
C ALA A 20 12.94 -2.79 -4.38
N ASP A 21 12.42 -2.15 -3.31
CA ASP A 21 12.11 -2.85 -2.06
C ASP A 21 10.91 -3.78 -2.24
N ILE A 22 9.88 -3.32 -2.98
CA ILE A 22 8.69 -4.13 -3.27
C ILE A 22 9.08 -5.36 -4.08
N GLU A 23 9.88 -5.20 -5.13
CA GLU A 23 10.38 -6.32 -5.95
C GLU A 23 11.12 -7.33 -5.08
N LYS A 24 12.07 -6.90 -4.25
CA LYS A 24 12.79 -7.79 -3.31
C LYS A 24 11.84 -8.52 -2.35
N ILE A 25 10.81 -7.86 -1.85
CA ILE A 25 9.81 -8.50 -0.98
C ILE A 25 9.04 -9.57 -1.76
N ILE A 26 8.55 -9.23 -2.94
CA ILE A 26 7.74 -10.13 -3.76
C ILE A 26 8.54 -11.37 -4.19
N ASP A 27 9.81 -11.21 -4.55
CA ASP A 27 10.70 -12.31 -4.93
C ASP A 27 10.94 -13.31 -3.79
N LYS A 28 10.84 -12.86 -2.53
CA LYS A 28 10.97 -13.73 -1.35
C LYS A 28 9.66 -14.39 -0.92
N ILE A 29 8.53 -13.94 -1.43
CA ILE A 29 7.24 -14.59 -1.15
C ILE A 29 7.10 -15.81 -2.08
N PRO A 30 7.04 -17.04 -1.55
CA PRO A 30 6.87 -18.22 -2.38
C PRO A 30 5.63 -18.11 -3.29
N ASN A 31 5.81 -18.42 -4.56
CA ASN A 31 4.73 -18.40 -5.55
C ASN A 31 4.09 -19.80 -5.65
N ASN A 32 3.59 -20.29 -4.52
CA ASN A 32 2.84 -21.53 -4.43
C ASN A 32 1.44 -21.25 -3.89
N ASN A 33 0.48 -22.02 -4.34
CA ASN A 33 -0.93 -21.89 -3.93
C ASN A 33 -1.27 -22.60 -2.60
N GLU A 34 -0.27 -23.13 -1.91
CA GLU A 34 -0.46 -23.92 -0.69
C GLU A 34 -0.64 -23.04 0.57
N ASP A 35 0.00 -21.88 0.63
CA ASP A 35 -0.15 -20.95 1.76
C ASP A 35 -0.90 -19.69 1.34
N PHE A 36 -2.15 -19.59 1.73
CA PHE A 36 -3.02 -18.44 1.46
C PHE A 36 -2.45 -17.12 1.95
N ARG A 37 -1.57 -17.14 2.98
CA ARG A 37 -0.86 -15.95 3.45
C ARG A 37 0.08 -15.39 2.41
N ASN A 38 0.76 -16.25 1.63
CA ASN A 38 1.67 -15.82 0.57
C ASN A 38 0.91 -15.11 -0.55
N ILE A 39 -0.20 -15.69 -1.00
CA ILE A 39 -1.04 -15.13 -2.07
C ILE A 39 -1.66 -13.80 -1.62
N ARG A 40 -2.24 -13.78 -0.39
CA ARG A 40 -2.79 -12.56 0.20
C ARG A 40 -1.74 -11.47 0.35
N ASP A 41 -0.57 -11.78 0.90
CA ASP A 41 0.46 -10.80 1.20
C ASP A 41 1.04 -10.20 -0.09
N ARG A 42 1.22 -11.03 -1.13
CA ARG A 42 1.61 -10.57 -2.48
C ARG A 42 0.58 -9.57 -3.02
N ALA A 43 -0.70 -9.92 -3.02
CA ALA A 43 -1.77 -9.02 -3.48
C ALA A 43 -1.83 -7.74 -2.64
N LEU A 44 -1.80 -7.86 -1.31
CA LEU A 44 -1.88 -6.75 -0.38
C LEU A 44 -0.75 -5.73 -0.59
N ILE A 45 0.48 -6.20 -0.79
CA ILE A 45 1.68 -5.36 -0.96
C ILE A 45 1.65 -4.68 -2.34
N LEU A 46 1.37 -5.43 -3.41
CA LEU A 46 1.33 -4.88 -4.76
C LEU A 46 0.18 -3.87 -4.93
N ILE A 47 -1.04 -4.23 -4.51
CA ILE A 47 -2.17 -3.30 -4.54
C ILE A 47 -1.89 -2.07 -3.67
N GLY A 48 -1.35 -2.27 -2.47
CA GLY A 48 -1.00 -1.17 -1.57
C GLY A 48 0.01 -0.19 -2.17
N PHE A 49 0.99 -0.68 -2.94
CA PHE A 49 1.97 0.15 -3.61
C PHE A 49 1.37 0.87 -4.84
N TYR A 50 0.72 0.14 -5.73
CA TYR A 50 0.20 0.72 -6.99
C TYR A 50 -1.04 1.60 -6.81
N SER A 51 -1.81 1.41 -5.72
CA SER A 51 -3.01 2.23 -5.45
C SER A 51 -2.71 3.62 -4.89
N PHE A 52 -1.55 3.87 -4.32
CA PHE A 52 -1.19 5.09 -3.57
C PHE A 52 -2.13 5.37 -2.40
N CYS A 53 -2.95 4.40 -1.99
CA CYS A 53 -3.97 4.54 -0.96
C CYS A 53 -3.39 4.70 0.44
N ARG A 54 -4.16 5.38 1.31
CA ARG A 54 -3.95 5.29 2.76
C ARG A 54 -4.23 3.86 3.21
N ARG A 55 -3.56 3.43 4.29
CA ARG A 55 -3.80 2.09 4.87
C ARG A 55 -5.29 1.80 5.08
N SER A 56 -6.04 2.73 5.65
CA SER A 56 -7.47 2.55 5.90
C SER A 56 -8.31 2.45 4.62
N GLU A 57 -7.91 3.15 3.56
CA GLU A 57 -8.54 3.05 2.24
C GLU A 57 -8.27 1.68 1.60
N LEU A 58 -7.00 1.22 1.64
CA LEU A 58 -6.60 -0.10 1.14
C LEU A 58 -7.35 -1.23 1.85
N LEU A 59 -7.40 -1.21 3.19
CA LEU A 59 -8.07 -2.24 3.97
C LEU A 59 -9.60 -2.14 3.92
N GLY A 60 -10.13 -0.97 3.55
CA GLY A 60 -11.54 -0.74 3.32
C GLY A 60 -12.05 -1.09 1.91
N MET A 61 -11.15 -1.51 1.00
CA MET A 61 -11.57 -1.94 -0.34
C MET A 61 -12.46 -3.17 -0.27
N LYS A 62 -13.48 -3.19 -1.12
CA LYS A 62 -14.43 -4.29 -1.26
C LYS A 62 -14.47 -4.78 -2.70
N TYR A 63 -14.96 -5.98 -2.91
CA TYR A 63 -15.16 -6.55 -4.25
C TYR A 63 -16.04 -5.66 -5.12
N GLU A 64 -17.11 -5.11 -4.55
CA GLU A 64 -18.08 -4.23 -5.21
C GLU A 64 -17.47 -2.89 -5.68
N HIS A 65 -16.27 -2.57 -5.21
CA HIS A 65 -15.53 -1.37 -5.64
C HIS A 65 -14.67 -1.59 -6.88
N LEU A 66 -14.57 -2.85 -7.38
CA LEU A 66 -13.70 -3.23 -8.49
C LEU A 66 -14.47 -3.23 -9.81
N ASN A 67 -13.91 -2.57 -10.82
CA ASN A 67 -14.33 -2.69 -12.20
C ASN A 67 -13.14 -3.20 -13.04
N PHE A 68 -13.21 -4.44 -13.52
CA PHE A 68 -12.15 -5.07 -14.29
C PHE A 68 -12.23 -4.64 -15.76
N GLU A 69 -11.10 -4.20 -16.30
CA GLU A 69 -10.90 -3.82 -17.68
C GLU A 69 -9.83 -4.70 -18.34
N GLU A 70 -9.63 -4.56 -19.64
CA GLU A 70 -8.66 -5.36 -20.40
C GLU A 70 -7.22 -5.08 -19.94
N ASP A 71 -6.91 -3.82 -19.68
CA ASP A 71 -5.58 -3.29 -19.36
C ASP A 71 -5.38 -2.99 -17.85
N GLY A 72 -6.40 -3.20 -17.00
CA GLY A 72 -6.28 -2.93 -15.58
C GLY A 72 -7.53 -3.16 -14.75
N VAL A 73 -7.58 -2.47 -13.62
CA VAL A 73 -8.74 -2.46 -12.71
C VAL A 73 -8.97 -1.04 -12.20
N GLN A 74 -10.16 -0.50 -12.45
CA GLN A 74 -10.62 0.70 -11.75
C GLN A 74 -11.11 0.31 -10.36
N VAL A 75 -10.76 1.10 -9.37
CA VAL A 75 -11.17 0.87 -7.98
C VAL A 75 -11.81 2.12 -7.41
N LEU A 76 -13.06 2.02 -6.98
CA LEU A 76 -13.72 3.08 -6.25
C LEU A 76 -13.21 3.13 -4.81
N ILE A 77 -12.73 4.28 -4.37
CA ILE A 77 -12.42 4.59 -2.98
C ILE A 77 -13.57 5.48 -2.45
N PRO A 78 -14.56 4.90 -1.76
CA PRO A 78 -15.84 5.58 -1.50
C PRO A 78 -15.72 6.76 -0.55
N PHE A 79 -14.78 6.70 0.42
CA PHE A 79 -14.62 7.77 1.40
C PHE A 79 -13.17 7.92 1.82
N SER A 80 -12.74 9.16 2.03
CA SER A 80 -11.53 9.47 2.78
C SER A 80 -11.86 10.43 3.93
N LYS A 81 -11.05 10.46 4.98
CA LYS A 81 -11.23 11.42 6.10
C LYS A 81 -11.28 12.88 5.65
N THR A 82 -10.85 13.17 4.44
CA THR A 82 -10.78 14.52 3.86
C THR A 82 -11.85 14.77 2.80
N ASP A 83 -12.67 13.79 2.49
CA ASP A 83 -13.78 13.89 1.54
C ASP A 83 -15.07 14.27 2.29
N GLN A 84 -15.26 15.58 2.45
CA GLN A 84 -16.44 16.13 3.16
C GLN A 84 -17.74 16.01 2.34
N LYS A 85 -17.65 15.81 1.02
CA LYS A 85 -18.80 15.68 0.13
C LYS A 85 -19.22 14.23 -0.10
N GLY A 86 -18.38 13.26 0.26
CA GLY A 86 -18.69 11.85 0.07
C GLY A 86 -18.69 11.39 -1.39
N GLU A 87 -18.04 12.13 -2.29
CA GLU A 87 -18.02 11.82 -3.73
C GLU A 87 -17.13 10.61 -4.03
N GLY A 88 -16.18 10.28 -3.14
CA GLY A 88 -15.19 9.25 -3.34
C GLY A 88 -14.15 9.64 -4.41
N ARG A 89 -13.34 8.70 -4.82
CA ARG A 89 -12.45 8.85 -6.00
C ARG A 89 -12.22 7.51 -6.68
N MET A 90 -12.03 7.56 -7.99
CA MET A 90 -11.55 6.42 -8.76
C MET A 90 -10.02 6.41 -8.76
N ILE A 91 -9.43 5.24 -8.62
CA ILE A 91 -8.02 4.98 -8.84
C ILE A 91 -7.88 3.86 -9.88
N TYR A 92 -6.68 3.75 -10.46
CA TYR A 92 -6.40 2.74 -11.47
C TYR A 92 -5.22 1.86 -11.06
N LEU A 93 -5.40 0.55 -11.18
CA LEU A 93 -4.36 -0.46 -11.01
C LEU A 93 -4.00 -1.01 -12.40
N PRO A 94 -2.80 -0.74 -12.92
CA PRO A 94 -2.41 -1.18 -14.26
C PRO A 94 -2.15 -2.70 -14.29
N LYS A 95 -2.52 -3.35 -15.38
CA LYS A 95 -2.06 -4.68 -15.72
C LYS A 95 -0.65 -4.57 -16.31
N THR A 96 0.29 -5.28 -15.74
CA THR A 96 1.68 -5.34 -16.21
C THR A 96 2.04 -6.76 -16.63
N ASN A 97 3.02 -6.91 -17.55
CA ASN A 97 3.45 -8.20 -18.06
C ASN A 97 4.66 -8.76 -17.29
N ASN A 98 4.67 -8.59 -15.97
CA ASN A 98 5.74 -9.09 -15.10
C ASN A 98 5.17 -9.67 -13.80
N ASP A 99 6.05 -10.27 -12.99
CA ASP A 99 5.67 -10.92 -11.73
C ASP A 99 5.18 -9.95 -10.64
N TYR A 100 5.33 -8.65 -10.86
CA TYR A 100 4.91 -7.59 -9.94
C TYR A 100 3.56 -6.96 -10.35
N CYS A 101 2.76 -7.68 -11.15
CA CYS A 101 1.48 -7.21 -11.64
C CYS A 101 0.43 -7.15 -10.50
N PRO A 102 -0.08 -5.97 -10.12
CA PRO A 102 -1.08 -5.85 -9.06
C PRO A 102 -2.40 -6.50 -9.45
N VAL A 103 -2.77 -6.46 -10.74
CA VAL A 103 -4.02 -7.04 -11.25
C VAL A 103 -3.98 -8.56 -11.21
N LYS A 104 -2.84 -9.16 -11.63
CA LYS A 104 -2.67 -10.61 -11.53
C LYS A 104 -2.74 -11.07 -10.08
N ALA A 105 -1.99 -10.42 -9.19
CA ALA A 105 -1.98 -10.76 -7.78
C ALA A 105 -3.37 -10.60 -7.12
N LEU A 106 -4.14 -9.58 -7.53
CA LEU A 106 -5.52 -9.40 -7.08
C LEU A 106 -6.39 -10.57 -7.52
N LYS A 107 -6.36 -10.95 -8.80
CA LYS A 107 -7.15 -12.06 -9.36
C LYS A 107 -6.80 -13.37 -8.69
N ASP A 108 -5.51 -13.70 -8.56
CA ASP A 108 -5.03 -14.92 -7.89
C ASP A 108 -5.56 -14.99 -6.44
N TRP A 109 -5.55 -13.85 -5.73
CA TRP A 109 -6.09 -13.80 -4.36
C TRP A 109 -7.61 -13.94 -4.30
N LEU A 110 -8.36 -13.26 -5.16
CA LEU A 110 -9.83 -13.35 -5.21
C LEU A 110 -10.29 -14.77 -5.52
N GLU A 111 -9.64 -15.45 -6.47
CA GLU A 111 -9.93 -16.82 -6.88
C GLU A 111 -9.70 -17.79 -5.72
N VAL A 112 -8.50 -17.81 -5.16
CA VAL A 112 -8.13 -18.74 -4.07
C VAL A 112 -8.95 -18.48 -2.80
N ALA A 113 -9.23 -17.22 -2.49
CA ALA A 113 -10.05 -16.86 -1.36
C ALA A 113 -11.56 -16.96 -1.62
N LEU A 114 -12.00 -17.26 -2.84
CA LEU A 114 -13.40 -17.30 -3.24
C LEU A 114 -14.14 -16.02 -2.82
N ILE A 115 -13.55 -14.86 -3.13
CA ILE A 115 -14.13 -13.55 -2.80
C ILE A 115 -14.92 -13.04 -4.00
N ASP A 116 -16.22 -12.94 -3.83
CA ASP A 116 -17.20 -12.43 -4.80
C ASP A 116 -18.00 -11.24 -4.24
N GLN A 117 -17.81 -10.91 -2.96
CA GLN A 117 -18.46 -9.82 -2.28
C GLN A 117 -17.75 -9.41 -0.96
N GLY A 118 -17.92 -8.15 -0.53
CA GLY A 118 -17.42 -7.65 0.75
C GLY A 118 -15.93 -7.34 0.74
N PRO A 119 -15.26 -7.30 1.91
CA PRO A 119 -13.87 -6.90 2.04
C PRO A 119 -12.92 -7.72 1.16
N LEU A 120 -11.91 -7.05 0.57
CA LEU A 120 -10.89 -7.74 -0.23
C LEU A 120 -9.91 -8.54 0.63
N PHE A 121 -9.55 -8.05 1.83
CA PHE A 121 -8.51 -8.66 2.62
C PHE A 121 -9.02 -9.17 3.96
N TYR A 122 -8.78 -10.45 4.20
CA TYR A 122 -9.16 -11.13 5.42
C TYR A 122 -7.94 -11.60 6.23
N LYS A 123 -8.16 -11.82 7.53
CA LYS A 123 -7.19 -12.51 8.38
C LYS A 123 -7.14 -13.99 7.98
N ILE A 124 -5.94 -14.57 8.10
CA ILE A 124 -5.70 -16.01 7.93
C ILE A 124 -5.15 -16.53 9.24
N ASN A 125 -5.74 -17.57 9.78
CA ASN A 125 -5.34 -18.16 11.05
C ASN A 125 -4.08 -19.06 10.92
N LYS A 126 -3.63 -19.62 12.03
CA LYS A 126 -2.42 -20.46 12.05
C LYS A 126 -2.58 -21.76 11.23
N ALA A 127 -3.81 -22.27 11.11
CA ALA A 127 -4.13 -23.46 10.31
C ALA A 127 -4.34 -23.15 8.82
N ASN A 128 -3.92 -21.97 8.34
CA ASN A 128 -4.05 -21.50 6.96
C ASN A 128 -5.51 -21.34 6.48
N ASN A 129 -6.46 -21.14 7.38
CA ASN A 129 -7.86 -20.89 7.03
C ASN A 129 -8.14 -19.40 6.94
N ILE A 130 -8.90 -18.98 5.90
CA ILE A 130 -9.32 -17.60 5.68
C ILE A 130 -10.54 -17.29 6.56
N GLU A 131 -10.43 -16.30 7.42
CA GLU A 131 -11.47 -15.92 8.39
C GLU A 131 -12.52 -14.97 7.76
N LYS A 132 -13.25 -15.43 6.72
CA LYS A 132 -14.26 -14.63 6.00
C LYS A 132 -15.58 -14.44 6.75
N TYR A 133 -15.87 -15.31 7.69
CA TYR A 133 -17.17 -15.37 8.37
C TYR A 133 -17.16 -14.73 9.76
N ILE A 134 -16.06 -14.10 10.16
CA ILE A 134 -16.01 -13.35 11.41
C ILE A 134 -16.75 -12.04 11.20
N LEU A 135 -17.79 -11.83 12.01
CA LEU A 135 -18.60 -10.62 11.99
C LEU A 135 -18.25 -9.74 13.19
N ASN A 136 -18.32 -8.42 13.00
CA ASN A 136 -18.27 -7.47 14.11
C ASN A 136 -19.64 -7.40 14.83
N ASN A 137 -19.72 -6.59 15.89
CA ASN A 137 -20.96 -6.37 16.66
C ASN A 137 -22.12 -5.75 15.82
N LYS A 138 -21.86 -5.34 14.59
CA LYS A 138 -22.83 -4.81 13.61
C LYS A 138 -23.16 -5.80 12.50
N ASN A 139 -22.85 -7.09 12.66
CA ASN A 139 -23.02 -8.14 11.66
C ASN A 139 -22.30 -7.86 10.31
N GLN A 140 -21.20 -7.12 10.33
CA GLN A 140 -20.40 -6.85 9.13
C GLN A 140 -19.17 -7.76 9.11
N LYS A 141 -18.81 -8.28 7.94
CA LYS A 141 -17.57 -9.04 7.73
C LYS A 141 -16.35 -8.17 8.12
N ILE A 142 -15.45 -8.72 8.93
CA ILE A 142 -14.27 -8.00 9.40
C ILE A 142 -13.15 -8.17 8.37
N SER A 143 -12.65 -7.04 7.88
CA SER A 143 -11.43 -7.01 7.06
C SER A 143 -10.17 -7.21 7.92
N LEU A 144 -9.03 -7.38 7.25
CA LEU A 144 -7.72 -7.38 7.89
C LEU A 144 -7.51 -6.09 8.72
N THR A 145 -7.02 -6.22 9.94
CA THR A 145 -6.82 -5.07 10.83
C THR A 145 -5.58 -4.25 10.48
N ASP A 146 -5.58 -2.98 10.85
CA ASP A 146 -4.45 -2.05 10.72
C ASP A 146 -3.15 -2.60 11.32
N THR A 147 -3.23 -3.19 12.50
CA THR A 147 -2.08 -3.80 13.19
C THR A 147 -1.56 -5.01 12.42
N SER A 148 -2.45 -5.89 11.94
CA SER A 148 -2.07 -7.06 11.14
C SER A 148 -1.37 -6.65 9.85
N PHE A 149 -1.86 -5.61 9.18
CA PHE A 149 -1.23 -5.07 7.97
C PHE A 149 0.22 -4.65 8.21
N VAL A 150 0.48 -3.87 9.27
CA VAL A 150 1.85 -3.41 9.59
C VAL A 150 2.75 -4.60 9.94
N LEU A 151 2.24 -5.58 10.69
CA LEU A 151 3.00 -6.78 11.05
C LEU A 151 3.37 -7.61 9.80
N ILE A 152 2.44 -7.74 8.84
CA ILE A 152 2.70 -8.41 7.55
C ILE A 152 3.83 -7.70 6.81
N LEU A 153 3.73 -6.37 6.64
CA LEU A 153 4.77 -5.60 5.94
C LEU A 153 6.14 -5.77 6.59
N LYS A 154 6.22 -5.63 7.91
CA LYS A 154 7.47 -5.79 8.66
C LYS A 154 8.04 -7.20 8.52
N LYS A 155 7.19 -8.23 8.60
CA LYS A 155 7.58 -9.62 8.41
C LYS A 155 8.19 -9.83 7.03
N ARG A 156 7.47 -9.47 5.97
CA ARG A 156 7.91 -9.66 4.57
C ARG A 156 9.17 -8.84 4.25
N ALA A 157 9.30 -7.65 4.79
CA ALA A 157 10.51 -6.83 4.65
C ALA A 157 11.74 -7.49 5.33
N ARG A 158 11.57 -8.09 6.51
CA ARG A 158 12.65 -8.84 7.19
C ARG A 158 13.04 -10.08 6.40
N GLU A 159 12.07 -10.84 5.88
CA GLU A 159 12.31 -12.00 5.02
C GLU A 159 13.08 -11.62 3.74
N ALA A 160 12.89 -10.40 3.25
CA ALA A 160 13.62 -9.83 2.11
C ALA A 160 14.96 -9.17 2.51
N ASN A 161 15.40 -9.28 3.76
CA ASN A 161 16.61 -8.67 4.30
C ASN A 161 16.69 -7.16 4.06
N LEU A 162 15.57 -6.46 4.18
CA LEU A 162 15.56 -5.00 4.07
C LEU A 162 16.03 -4.35 5.38
N ASP A 163 16.75 -3.24 5.25
CA ASP A 163 17.19 -2.45 6.40
C ASP A 163 16.02 -1.69 7.04
N ASN A 164 16.20 -1.31 8.32
CA ASN A 164 15.26 -0.46 9.05
C ASN A 164 13.80 -0.93 9.05
N CYS A 165 13.55 -2.24 9.05
CA CYS A 165 12.21 -2.82 9.05
C CYS A 165 11.34 -2.33 10.21
N ASP A 166 11.94 -1.96 11.35
CA ASP A 166 11.21 -1.46 12.52
C ASP A 166 10.58 -0.09 12.28
N LYS A 167 11.11 0.71 11.35
CA LYS A 167 10.56 2.00 10.92
C LYS A 167 9.44 1.86 9.90
N ILE A 168 9.13 0.65 9.41
CA ILE A 168 8.00 0.40 8.52
C ILE A 168 6.69 0.65 9.28
N SER A 169 5.78 1.36 8.65
CA SER A 169 4.48 1.74 9.18
C SER A 169 3.36 1.50 8.17
N GLY A 170 2.12 1.77 8.56
CA GLY A 170 0.97 1.73 7.65
C GLY A 170 1.02 2.73 6.47
N HIS A 171 1.94 3.69 6.50
CA HIS A 171 2.12 4.67 5.43
C HIS A 171 3.30 4.35 4.49
N SER A 172 4.12 3.35 4.80
CA SER A 172 5.37 3.07 4.08
C SER A 172 5.18 2.76 2.60
N LEU A 173 4.13 2.01 2.22
CA LEU A 173 3.79 1.74 0.83
C LEU A 173 3.39 3.03 0.10
N ARG A 174 2.50 3.83 0.70
CA ARG A 174 2.02 5.08 0.11
C ARG A 174 3.16 6.11 -0.05
N ILE A 175 4.02 6.25 0.96
CA ILE A 175 5.18 7.13 0.87
C ILE A 175 6.08 6.66 -0.28
N GLY A 176 6.38 5.37 -0.32
CA GLY A 176 7.24 4.79 -1.36
C GLY A 176 6.69 4.94 -2.77
N SER A 177 5.38 4.69 -2.99
CA SER A 177 4.76 4.87 -4.31
C SER A 177 4.78 6.33 -4.78
N ILE A 178 4.48 7.29 -3.90
CA ILE A 178 4.54 8.72 -4.23
C ILE A 178 5.98 9.14 -4.53
N THR A 179 6.94 8.73 -3.71
CA THR A 179 8.36 9.01 -3.93
C THR A 179 8.84 8.42 -5.26
N GLN A 180 8.50 7.16 -5.54
CA GLN A 180 8.84 6.50 -6.80
C GLN A 180 8.24 7.21 -8.02
N ALA A 181 6.98 7.60 -7.95
CA ALA A 181 6.33 8.34 -9.03
C ALA A 181 7.02 9.69 -9.29
N ARG A 182 7.40 10.40 -8.22
CA ARG A 182 8.19 11.65 -8.33
C ARG A 182 9.56 11.41 -8.97
N MET A 183 10.27 10.37 -8.57
CA MET A 183 11.57 9.99 -9.16
C MET A 183 11.44 9.68 -10.65
N ASN A 184 10.32 9.09 -11.05
CA ASN A 184 10.02 8.78 -12.46
C ASN A 184 9.50 10.00 -13.25
N GLY A 185 9.41 11.19 -12.65
CA GLY A 185 8.97 12.42 -13.31
C GLY A 185 7.47 12.51 -13.54
N VAL A 186 6.65 11.69 -12.87
CA VAL A 186 5.19 11.75 -12.99
C VAL A 186 4.68 13.12 -12.55
N PRO A 187 3.82 13.79 -13.33
CA PRO A 187 3.26 15.09 -12.98
C PRO A 187 2.54 15.10 -11.63
N THR A 188 2.73 16.18 -10.88
CA THR A 188 2.16 16.27 -9.51
C THR A 188 0.64 16.11 -9.48
N HIS A 189 -0.08 16.61 -10.49
CA HIS A 189 -1.55 16.48 -10.54
C HIS A 189 -2.01 15.02 -10.72
N GLU A 190 -1.28 14.19 -11.47
CA GLU A 190 -1.57 12.77 -11.62
C GLU A 190 -1.33 12.01 -10.30
N ILE A 191 -0.22 12.34 -9.60
CA ILE A 191 0.06 11.79 -8.27
C ILE A 191 -1.05 12.19 -7.29
N MET A 192 -1.54 13.44 -7.36
CA MET A 192 -2.64 13.92 -6.53
C MET A 192 -3.95 13.18 -6.83
N ALA A 193 -4.28 12.98 -8.09
CA ALA A 193 -5.47 12.23 -8.50
C ALA A 193 -5.45 10.81 -7.95
N GLN A 194 -4.36 10.07 -8.15
CA GLN A 194 -4.21 8.68 -7.67
C GLN A 194 -4.18 8.61 -6.15
N SER A 195 -3.46 9.50 -5.46
CA SER A 195 -3.26 9.45 -4.02
C SER A 195 -4.37 10.13 -3.21
N GLY A 196 -5.17 11.01 -3.81
CA GLY A 196 -6.18 11.81 -3.13
C GLY A 196 -5.59 12.90 -2.21
N HIS A 197 -4.42 13.45 -2.55
CA HIS A 197 -3.90 14.64 -1.89
C HIS A 197 -4.58 15.90 -2.45
N LYS A 198 -5.00 16.80 -1.55
CA LYS A 198 -5.69 18.05 -1.92
C LYS A 198 -4.75 19.20 -2.26
N THR A 199 -3.48 19.13 -1.85
CA THR A 199 -2.49 20.20 -2.06
C THR A 199 -1.16 19.66 -2.52
N THR A 200 -0.46 20.41 -3.36
CA THR A 200 0.89 20.09 -3.83
C THR A 200 1.90 20.04 -2.69
N GLN A 201 1.75 20.91 -1.69
CA GLN A 201 2.62 20.96 -0.51
C GLN A 201 2.69 19.61 0.23
N MET A 202 1.60 18.83 0.22
CA MET A 202 1.59 17.49 0.84
C MET A 202 2.47 16.51 0.05
N ILE A 203 2.55 16.65 -1.27
CA ILE A 203 3.40 15.85 -2.15
C ILE A 203 4.87 16.31 -2.02
N ASP A 204 5.11 17.62 -1.96
CA ASP A 204 6.46 18.19 -1.88
C ASP A 204 7.22 17.78 -0.62
N ARG A 205 6.52 17.45 0.47
CA ARG A 205 7.14 16.88 1.67
C ARG A 205 7.89 15.57 1.40
N TYR A 206 7.38 14.77 0.46
CA TYR A 206 8.02 13.50 0.07
C TYR A 206 9.21 13.71 -0.86
N THR A 207 9.28 14.86 -1.55
CA THR A 207 10.38 15.20 -2.46
C THR A 207 11.65 15.64 -1.74
N LYS A 208 11.51 16.30 -0.58
CA LYS A 208 12.65 16.88 0.15
C LYS A 208 13.62 15.83 0.73
N LEU A 209 13.27 14.58 0.75
CA LEU A 209 14.02 13.52 1.42
C LEU A 209 14.82 12.63 0.47
N SER A 210 14.38 12.46 -0.76
CA SER A 210 15.00 11.53 -1.70
C SER A 210 16.02 12.15 -2.66
N ASN A 211 16.06 13.49 -2.86
CA ASN A 211 16.67 14.00 -4.08
C ASN A 211 17.51 15.28 -3.98
N ILE A 212 18.14 15.62 -2.83
CA ILE A 212 19.11 16.75 -2.82
C ILE A 212 20.24 16.51 -3.82
N LYS A 213 20.65 15.25 -4.04
CA LYS A 213 21.71 14.89 -5.00
C LYS A 213 21.24 14.89 -6.46
N GLU A 214 20.01 14.48 -6.74
CA GLU A 214 19.51 14.35 -8.13
C GLU A 214 18.79 15.60 -8.63
N THR A 215 18.12 16.34 -7.76
CA THR A 215 17.44 17.61 -8.07
C THR A 215 18.30 18.85 -7.89
N SER A 216 19.60 18.69 -7.64
CA SER A 216 20.50 19.83 -7.54
C SER A 216 20.52 20.60 -8.84
N ALA A 217 20.05 21.86 -8.82
CA ALA A 217 20.16 22.76 -9.96
C ALA A 217 21.61 22.90 -10.43
N ALA A 218 22.59 22.71 -9.55
CA ALA A 218 24.00 22.72 -9.87
C ALA A 218 24.44 21.61 -10.85
N LYS A 219 23.66 20.52 -11.00
CA LYS A 219 23.93 19.49 -12.02
C LYS A 219 23.44 19.89 -13.43
N LYS A 220 22.70 20.97 -13.54
CA LYS A 220 22.12 21.46 -14.79
C LYS A 220 22.84 22.72 -15.34
N ILE A 221 23.88 23.15 -14.65
CA ILE A 221 24.81 24.19 -15.06
C ILE A 221 26.08 23.55 -15.62
#